data_fe72dfeb784093aec11fa8bdc6f6f4fa
#
_entry.id   fe72dfeb784093aec11fa8bdc6f6f4fa
#
_cell.length_a   1.000
_cell.length_b   1.000
_cell.length_c   1.000
_cell.angle_alpha   90.00
_cell.angle_beta   90.00
_cell.angle_gamma   90.00
#
_symmetry.space_group_name_H-M   'P 1'
#
loop_
_entity.id
_entity.type
_entity.pdbx_description
1 polymer ?
#
loop_
_entity_poly.entity_id
_entity_poly.type
_entity_poly.pdbx_seq_one_letter_code
_entity_poly.pdbx_strand_id
1 'polypeptide(L)'
;MTADSILNLMVPSLIAVISIVIFFLVHPAQRFSFIPVMVVAFVCYLRTSYREMPKVDRVLPVYLVALAIQFLHFTEEYVYGFQFRVVEIMAGMPPFNVNVFVAFNMIAYCLFLLAGLGMYKGLKFPMIIVWFFGICVLGNAIWHLLLTLRVGGYFPGLYTSFAGWILGPILLKRLWTRESVTRASSAPL
;
A
#
# COMPACT_ATOMS: atom_id res chain seq x y z
N MET A 1 16.68 12.64 21.74
CA MET A 1 16.13 12.41 20.37
C MET A 1 16.52 13.61 19.52
N THR A 2 17.04 13.38 18.32
CA THR A 2 17.33 14.47 17.37
C THR A 2 16.01 14.98 16.76
N ALA A 3 16.00 16.21 16.24
CA ALA A 3 14.82 16.78 15.56
C ALA A 3 14.32 15.85 14.44
N ASP A 4 15.24 15.24 13.69
CA ASP A 4 14.90 14.28 12.63
C ASP A 4 14.23 13.00 13.16
N SER A 5 14.65 12.49 14.33
CA SER A 5 14.01 11.31 14.90
C SER A 5 12.61 11.61 15.41
N ILE A 6 12.37 12.84 15.91
CA ILE A 6 11.03 13.29 16.29
C ILE A 6 10.14 13.40 15.05
N LEU A 7 10.59 14.05 13.99
CA LEU A 7 9.84 14.21 12.73
C LEU A 7 9.48 12.85 12.14
N ASN A 8 10.45 11.91 12.06
CA ASN A 8 10.25 10.57 11.52
C ASN A 8 9.37 9.67 12.39
N LEU A 9 9.01 10.05 13.60
CA LEU A 9 8.03 9.37 14.43
C LEU A 9 6.67 10.08 14.38
N MET A 10 6.64 11.40 14.57
CA MET A 10 5.39 12.16 14.66
C MET A 10 4.61 12.17 13.36
N VAL A 11 5.29 12.41 12.22
CA VAL A 11 4.61 12.50 10.91
C VAL A 11 3.96 11.16 10.51
N PRO A 12 4.64 10.00 10.57
CA PRO A 12 3.99 8.72 10.29
C PRO A 12 2.88 8.37 11.28
N SER A 13 3.03 8.73 12.56
CA SER A 13 1.96 8.53 13.55
C SER A 13 0.72 9.33 13.19
N LEU A 14 0.90 10.59 12.81
CA LEU A 14 -0.19 11.45 12.37
C LEU A 14 -0.85 10.93 11.09
N ILE A 15 -0.05 10.49 10.10
CA ILE A 15 -0.54 9.86 8.87
C ILE A 15 -1.39 8.63 9.23
N ALA A 16 -0.90 7.75 10.10
CA ALA A 16 -1.63 6.54 10.50
C ALA A 16 -2.97 6.90 11.16
N VAL A 17 -2.98 7.82 12.12
CA VAL A 17 -4.21 8.24 12.83
C VAL A 17 -5.21 8.87 11.86
N ILE A 18 -4.77 9.82 11.03
CA ILE A 18 -5.65 10.47 10.04
C ILE A 18 -6.21 9.45 9.06
N SER A 19 -5.37 8.54 8.55
CA SER A 19 -5.82 7.49 7.63
C SER A 19 -6.85 6.56 8.27
N ILE A 20 -6.65 6.14 9.51
CA ILE A 20 -7.61 5.30 10.26
C ILE A 20 -8.94 6.03 10.43
N VAL A 21 -8.93 7.33 10.77
CA VAL A 21 -10.15 8.13 10.88
C VAL A 21 -10.87 8.22 9.54
N ILE A 22 -10.14 8.50 8.45
CA ILE A 22 -10.71 8.56 7.10
C ILE A 22 -11.33 7.21 6.72
N PHE A 23 -10.62 6.09 6.89
CA PHE A 23 -11.13 4.74 6.59
C PHE A 23 -12.34 4.39 7.44
N PHE A 24 -12.40 4.89 8.66
CA PHE A 24 -13.57 4.70 9.52
C PHE A 24 -14.80 5.48 9.04
N LEU A 25 -14.62 6.69 8.49
CA LEU A 25 -15.70 7.58 8.09
C LEU A 25 -16.21 7.35 6.66
N VAL A 26 -15.33 6.94 5.73
CA VAL A 26 -15.66 6.92 4.29
C VAL A 26 -16.64 5.80 3.95
N HIS A 27 -16.34 4.56 4.29
CA HIS A 27 -17.22 3.42 3.99
C HIS A 27 -16.96 2.22 4.93
N PRO A 28 -17.99 1.49 5.38
CA PRO A 28 -17.82 0.34 6.28
C PRO A 28 -16.83 -0.73 5.78
N ALA A 29 -16.81 -1.03 4.47
CA ALA A 29 -15.87 -1.99 3.89
C ALA A 29 -14.41 -1.60 4.13
N GLN A 30 -14.09 -0.30 4.09
CA GLN A 30 -12.73 0.20 4.29
C GLN A 30 -12.22 0.02 5.72
N ARG A 31 -13.13 0.00 6.71
CA ARG A 31 -12.76 -0.25 8.11
C ARG A 31 -12.11 -1.62 8.26
N PHE A 32 -12.72 -2.64 7.65
CA PHE A 32 -12.24 -4.03 7.76
C PHE A 32 -11.00 -4.29 6.90
N SER A 33 -10.87 -3.61 5.77
CA SER A 33 -9.77 -3.84 4.83
C SER A 33 -8.54 -2.99 5.17
N PHE A 34 -8.70 -1.67 5.31
CA PHE A 34 -7.57 -0.74 5.35
C PHE A 34 -7.08 -0.40 6.76
N ILE A 35 -7.92 -0.45 7.80
CA ILE A 35 -7.45 -0.16 9.16
C ILE A 35 -6.40 -1.20 9.62
N PRO A 36 -6.65 -2.53 9.51
CA PRO A 36 -5.63 -3.51 9.85
C PRO A 36 -4.34 -3.35 9.03
N VAL A 37 -4.48 -3.08 7.73
CA VAL A 37 -3.32 -2.85 6.85
C VAL A 37 -2.50 -1.63 7.29
N MET A 38 -3.15 -0.52 7.67
CA MET A 38 -2.45 0.67 8.15
C MET A 38 -1.71 0.40 9.46
N VAL A 39 -2.32 -0.34 10.39
CA VAL A 39 -1.66 -0.74 11.65
C VAL A 39 -0.43 -1.60 11.36
N VAL A 40 -0.56 -2.61 10.50
CA VAL A 40 0.58 -3.47 10.10
C VAL A 40 1.66 -2.66 9.39
N ALA A 41 1.28 -1.76 8.47
CA ALA A 41 2.22 -0.86 7.77
C ALA A 41 3.00 0.02 8.75
N PHE A 42 2.33 0.57 9.76
CA PHE A 42 2.99 1.37 10.79
C PHE A 42 3.98 0.55 11.62
N VAL A 43 3.60 -0.66 12.03
CA VAL A 43 4.50 -1.58 12.76
C VAL A 43 5.71 -1.96 11.89
N CYS A 44 5.50 -2.29 10.60
CA CYS A 44 6.58 -2.59 9.66
C CYS A 44 7.50 -1.39 9.47
N TYR A 45 6.94 -0.19 9.32
CA TYR A 45 7.70 1.05 9.25
C TYR A 45 8.61 1.24 10.48
N LEU A 46 8.06 1.11 11.69
CA LEU A 46 8.82 1.28 12.95
C LEU A 46 9.94 0.24 13.10
N ARG A 47 9.70 -0.97 12.65
CA ARG A 47 10.69 -2.07 12.73
C ARG A 47 11.77 -1.99 11.66
N THR A 48 11.53 -1.27 10.55
CA THR A 48 12.42 -1.21 9.39
C THR A 48 12.85 0.21 9.06
N SER A 49 12.09 0.89 8.22
CA SER A 49 12.46 2.16 7.57
C SER A 49 12.66 3.33 8.55
N TYR A 50 12.00 3.32 9.72
CA TYR A 50 12.27 4.28 10.78
C TYR A 50 13.73 4.17 11.27
N ARG A 51 14.25 2.96 11.37
CA ARG A 51 15.61 2.70 11.82
C ARG A 51 16.60 2.92 10.68
N GLU A 52 16.33 2.27 9.54
CA GLU A 52 17.22 2.29 8.39
C GLU A 52 16.41 2.28 7.09
N MET A 53 16.79 3.14 6.13
CA MET A 53 16.16 3.17 4.82
C MET A 53 16.56 1.92 4.03
N PRO A 54 15.59 1.29 3.31
CA PRO A 54 15.93 0.25 2.35
C PRO A 54 16.73 0.84 1.17
N LYS A 55 17.38 0.01 0.37
CA LYS A 55 18.03 0.45 -0.87
C LYS A 55 17.00 0.96 -1.87
N VAL A 56 16.95 2.27 -2.03
CA VAL A 56 15.96 2.97 -2.87
C VAL A 56 16.03 2.50 -4.31
N ASP A 57 17.23 2.31 -4.86
CA ASP A 57 17.49 1.81 -6.21
C ASP A 57 16.86 0.44 -6.48
N ARG A 58 16.71 -0.40 -5.46
CA ARG A 58 16.06 -1.72 -5.57
C ARG A 58 14.56 -1.66 -5.34
N VAL A 59 14.09 -0.80 -4.44
CA VAL A 59 12.66 -0.72 -4.07
C VAL A 59 11.89 0.10 -5.09
N LEU A 60 12.39 1.28 -5.46
CA LEU A 60 11.67 2.24 -6.28
C LEU A 60 11.20 1.70 -7.65
N PRO A 61 12.02 0.96 -8.43
CA PRO A 61 11.55 0.42 -9.71
C PRO A 61 10.34 -0.52 -9.55
N VAL A 62 10.38 -1.42 -8.57
CA VAL A 62 9.26 -2.37 -8.32
C VAL A 62 8.04 -1.62 -7.81
N TYR A 63 8.23 -0.63 -6.94
CA TYR A 63 7.17 0.24 -6.45
C TYR A 63 6.45 0.96 -7.59
N LEU A 64 7.20 1.57 -8.51
CA LEU A 64 6.63 2.30 -9.66
C LEU A 64 5.90 1.36 -10.63
N VAL A 65 6.44 0.16 -10.89
CA VAL A 65 5.75 -0.86 -11.70
C VAL A 65 4.45 -1.30 -11.02
N ALA A 66 4.49 -1.58 -9.73
CA ALA A 66 3.29 -1.94 -8.97
C ALA A 66 2.24 -0.81 -8.99
N LEU A 67 2.68 0.45 -8.89
CA LEU A 67 1.80 1.61 -8.96
C LEU A 67 1.19 1.77 -10.36
N ALA A 68 1.96 1.56 -11.43
CA ALA A 68 1.45 1.59 -12.80
C ALA A 68 0.37 0.49 -13.02
N ILE A 69 0.60 -0.72 -12.51
CA ILE A 69 -0.40 -1.78 -12.54
C ILE A 69 -1.64 -1.41 -11.70
N GLN A 70 -1.47 -0.71 -10.59
CA GLN A 70 -2.60 -0.28 -9.76
C GLN A 70 -3.52 0.73 -10.48
N PHE A 71 -2.99 1.58 -11.37
CA PHE A 71 -3.84 2.42 -12.25
C PHE A 71 -4.69 1.57 -13.19
N LEU A 72 -4.10 0.53 -13.80
CA LEU A 72 -4.83 -0.39 -14.66
C LEU A 72 -5.86 -1.19 -13.87
N HIS A 73 -5.51 -1.59 -12.64
CA HIS A 73 -6.41 -2.31 -11.74
C HIS A 73 -7.64 -1.47 -11.40
N PHE A 74 -7.46 -0.22 -11.01
CA PHE A 74 -8.59 0.68 -10.77
C PHE A 74 -9.43 0.88 -12.03
N THR A 75 -8.81 0.96 -13.21
CA THR A 75 -9.54 1.08 -14.48
C THR A 75 -10.40 -0.16 -14.73
N GLU A 76 -9.86 -1.37 -14.49
CA GLU A 76 -10.62 -2.62 -14.58
C GLU A 76 -11.79 -2.62 -13.58
N GLU A 77 -11.55 -2.29 -12.32
CA GLU A 77 -12.59 -2.21 -11.29
C GLU A 77 -13.71 -1.25 -11.69
N TYR A 78 -13.34 -0.05 -12.13
CA TYR A 78 -14.29 1.01 -12.44
C TYR A 78 -15.15 0.66 -13.68
N VAL A 79 -14.50 0.20 -14.76
CA VAL A 79 -15.17 -0.13 -16.04
C VAL A 79 -16.11 -1.31 -15.89
N TYR A 80 -15.72 -2.33 -15.12
CA TYR A 80 -16.53 -3.52 -14.90
C TYR A 80 -17.45 -3.46 -13.68
N GLY A 81 -17.55 -2.28 -13.04
CA GLY A 81 -18.56 -1.98 -12.03
C GLY A 81 -18.31 -2.61 -10.66
N PHE A 82 -17.06 -2.72 -10.22
CA PHE A 82 -16.67 -3.21 -8.89
C PHE A 82 -17.51 -2.57 -7.78
N GLN A 83 -17.67 -1.25 -7.81
CA GLN A 83 -18.37 -0.45 -6.81
C GLN A 83 -19.85 -0.85 -6.63
N PHE A 84 -20.45 -1.48 -7.62
CA PHE A 84 -21.82 -2.01 -7.56
C PHE A 84 -21.83 -3.49 -7.16
N ARG A 85 -20.98 -4.28 -7.80
CA ARG A 85 -20.97 -5.75 -7.62
C ARG A 85 -20.48 -6.18 -6.23
N VAL A 86 -19.57 -5.43 -5.61
CA VAL A 86 -19.07 -5.77 -4.27
C VAL A 86 -20.17 -5.66 -3.21
N VAL A 87 -21.08 -4.71 -3.35
CA VAL A 87 -22.20 -4.50 -2.43
C VAL A 87 -23.21 -5.65 -2.50
N GLU A 88 -23.45 -6.20 -3.69
CA GLU A 88 -24.34 -7.36 -3.88
C GLU A 88 -23.83 -8.59 -3.12
N ILE A 89 -22.50 -8.75 -3.03
CA ILE A 89 -21.88 -9.89 -2.34
C ILE A 89 -21.79 -9.65 -0.83
N MET A 90 -21.58 -8.41 -0.41
CA MET A 90 -21.44 -8.02 0.99
C MET A 90 -22.79 -7.56 1.55
N ALA A 91 -23.70 -8.51 1.77
CA ALA A 91 -25.06 -8.24 2.25
C ALA A 91 -25.07 -7.29 3.46
N GLY A 92 -25.93 -6.27 3.41
CA GLY A 92 -26.09 -5.28 4.47
C GLY A 92 -25.10 -4.10 4.43
N MET A 93 -24.22 -4.02 3.44
CA MET A 93 -23.40 -2.83 3.22
C MET A 93 -24.15 -1.78 2.39
N PRO A 94 -23.99 -0.48 2.72
CA PRO A 94 -24.54 0.58 1.88
C PRO A 94 -23.85 0.59 0.50
N PRO A 95 -24.52 1.05 -0.57
CA PRO A 95 -23.90 1.20 -1.87
C PRO A 95 -22.74 2.20 -1.83
N PHE A 96 -21.70 1.96 -2.61
CA PHE A 96 -20.65 2.94 -2.79
C PHE A 96 -21.16 4.17 -3.56
N ASN A 97 -20.90 5.36 -3.03
CA ASN A 97 -21.01 6.56 -3.83
C ASN A 97 -19.87 6.59 -4.86
N VAL A 98 -20.21 6.58 -6.14
CA VAL A 98 -19.24 6.49 -7.25
C VAL A 98 -18.23 7.63 -7.21
N ASN A 99 -18.69 8.87 -6.91
CA ASN A 99 -17.78 10.01 -6.84
C ASN A 99 -16.79 9.88 -5.68
N VAL A 100 -17.24 9.38 -4.53
CA VAL A 100 -16.37 9.11 -3.37
C VAL A 100 -15.39 7.99 -3.70
N PHE A 101 -15.84 6.93 -4.38
CA PHE A 101 -14.98 5.82 -4.80
C PHE A 101 -13.86 6.30 -5.73
N VAL A 102 -14.18 7.11 -6.74
CA VAL A 102 -13.19 7.68 -7.67
C VAL A 102 -12.27 8.66 -6.95
N ALA A 103 -12.82 9.61 -6.19
CA ALA A 103 -12.03 10.63 -5.49
C ALA A 103 -11.04 9.98 -4.50
N PHE A 104 -11.49 8.98 -3.75
CA PHE A 104 -10.66 8.24 -2.81
C PHE A 104 -9.44 7.60 -3.51
N ASN A 105 -9.67 6.90 -4.63
CA ASN A 105 -8.60 6.26 -5.39
C ASN A 105 -7.63 7.30 -5.99
N MET A 106 -8.13 8.40 -6.55
CA MET A 106 -7.28 9.45 -7.13
C MET A 106 -6.41 10.12 -6.07
N ILE A 107 -6.98 10.43 -4.90
CA ILE A 107 -6.21 10.99 -3.77
C ILE A 107 -5.15 9.98 -3.30
N ALA A 108 -5.51 8.70 -3.16
CA ALA A 108 -4.57 7.65 -2.77
C ALA A 108 -3.40 7.55 -3.76
N TYR A 109 -3.65 7.61 -5.06
CA TYR A 109 -2.61 7.57 -6.08
C TYR A 109 -1.68 8.78 -6.03
N CYS A 110 -2.22 9.97 -5.80
CA CYS A 110 -1.39 11.16 -5.57
C CYS A 110 -0.47 10.96 -4.34
N LEU A 111 -1.01 10.42 -3.24
CA LEU A 111 -0.21 10.14 -2.04
C LEU A 111 0.85 9.06 -2.29
N PHE A 112 0.55 8.02 -3.06
CA PHE A 112 1.53 7.00 -3.45
C PHE A 112 2.63 7.58 -4.31
N LEU A 113 2.32 8.41 -5.30
CA LEU A 113 3.33 9.11 -6.12
C LEU A 113 4.23 10.00 -5.26
N LEU A 114 3.65 10.79 -4.35
CA LEU A 114 4.40 11.64 -3.43
C LEU A 114 5.27 10.82 -2.47
N ALA A 115 4.78 9.66 -2.01
CA ALA A 115 5.57 8.75 -1.19
C ALA A 115 6.76 8.15 -1.95
N GLY A 116 6.57 7.78 -3.22
CA GLY A 116 7.66 7.35 -4.11
C GLY A 116 8.71 8.43 -4.31
N LEU A 117 8.28 9.69 -4.52
CA LEU A 117 9.18 10.84 -4.62
C LEU A 117 9.94 11.09 -3.31
N GLY A 118 9.25 11.00 -2.17
CA GLY A 118 9.87 11.12 -0.84
C GLY A 118 10.89 10.02 -0.59
N MET A 119 10.59 8.78 -0.96
CA MET A 119 11.53 7.66 -0.91
C MET A 119 12.76 7.92 -1.79
N TYR A 120 12.56 8.40 -3.03
CA TYR A 120 13.65 8.77 -3.94
C TYR A 120 14.58 9.82 -3.32
N LYS A 121 14.02 10.79 -2.59
CA LYS A 121 14.79 11.82 -1.86
C LYS A 121 15.40 11.31 -0.54
N GLY A 122 15.27 10.04 -0.21
CA GLY A 122 15.80 9.46 1.04
C GLY A 122 15.04 9.84 2.31
N LEU A 123 13.82 10.35 2.20
CA LEU A 123 12.99 10.71 3.35
C LEU A 123 12.42 9.45 4.00
N LYS A 124 12.49 9.35 5.33
CA LYS A 124 11.98 8.19 6.07
C LYS A 124 10.47 8.23 6.30
N PHE A 125 9.91 9.40 6.62
CA PHE A 125 8.50 9.49 7.02
C PHE A 125 7.50 9.03 5.94
N PRO A 126 7.75 9.17 4.60
CA PRO A 126 6.80 8.67 3.61
C PRO A 126 6.78 7.14 3.50
N MET A 127 7.78 6.46 4.08
CA MET A 127 7.89 5.00 3.98
C MET A 127 6.71 4.24 4.62
N ILE A 128 5.96 4.87 5.53
CA ILE A 128 4.70 4.28 6.03
C ILE A 128 3.70 4.06 4.90
N ILE A 129 3.61 5.03 3.96
CA ILE A 129 2.71 4.96 2.80
C ILE A 129 3.21 3.89 1.81
N VAL A 130 4.54 3.79 1.63
CA VAL A 130 5.15 2.75 0.79
C VAL A 130 4.88 1.35 1.35
N TRP A 131 4.97 1.17 2.68
CA TRP A 131 4.60 -0.07 3.36
C TRP A 131 3.12 -0.38 3.22
N PHE A 132 2.25 0.61 3.46
CA PHE A 132 0.81 0.46 3.28
C PHE A 132 0.48 0.00 1.86
N PHE A 133 1.02 0.67 0.85
CA PHE A 133 0.83 0.31 -0.55
C PHE A 133 1.30 -1.11 -0.86
N GLY A 134 2.51 -1.49 -0.43
CA GLY A 134 3.05 -2.84 -0.67
C GLY A 134 2.19 -3.96 -0.07
N ILE A 135 1.64 -3.73 1.14
CA ILE A 135 0.71 -4.67 1.78
C ILE A 135 -0.62 -4.69 1.04
N CYS A 136 -1.13 -3.52 0.61
CA CYS A 136 -2.36 -3.44 -0.18
C CYS A 136 -2.23 -4.17 -1.52
N VAL A 137 -1.11 -4.07 -2.23
CA VAL A 137 -0.91 -4.76 -3.52
C VAL A 137 -1.09 -6.28 -3.37
N LEU A 138 -0.49 -6.89 -2.34
CA LEU A 138 -0.67 -8.32 -2.07
C LEU A 138 -2.07 -8.62 -1.54
N GLY A 139 -2.55 -7.84 -0.58
CA GLY A 139 -3.88 -8.01 0.02
C GLY A 139 -5.01 -7.91 -1.01
N ASN A 140 -4.86 -7.00 -1.97
CA ASN A 140 -5.81 -6.81 -3.06
C ASN A 140 -5.85 -8.03 -4.00
N ALA A 141 -4.69 -8.60 -4.34
CA ALA A 141 -4.61 -9.83 -5.12
C ALA A 141 -5.33 -10.99 -4.43
N ILE A 142 -5.15 -11.16 -3.12
CA ILE A 142 -5.87 -12.16 -2.31
C ILE A 142 -7.37 -11.86 -2.31
N TRP A 143 -7.76 -10.60 -2.13
CA TRP A 143 -9.14 -10.19 -2.05
C TRP A 143 -9.92 -10.49 -3.33
N HIS A 144 -9.40 -10.10 -4.50
CA HIS A 144 -10.05 -10.38 -5.79
C HIS A 144 -10.16 -11.87 -6.10
N LEU A 145 -9.17 -12.67 -5.70
CA LEU A 145 -9.29 -14.13 -5.80
C LEU A 145 -10.43 -14.67 -4.94
N LEU A 146 -10.54 -14.21 -3.68
CA LEU A 146 -11.62 -14.64 -2.77
C LEU A 146 -13.00 -14.24 -3.30
N LEU A 147 -13.14 -13.01 -3.83
CA LEU A 147 -14.39 -12.55 -4.44
C LEU A 147 -14.76 -13.39 -5.67
N THR A 148 -13.80 -13.68 -6.52
CA THR A 148 -13.97 -14.53 -7.72
C THR A 148 -14.43 -15.94 -7.34
N LEU A 149 -13.79 -16.55 -6.34
CA LEU A 149 -14.20 -17.88 -5.85
C LEU A 149 -15.60 -17.86 -5.23
N ARG A 150 -15.94 -16.79 -4.50
CA ARG A 150 -17.27 -16.64 -3.89
C ARG A 150 -18.38 -16.50 -4.93
N VAL A 151 -18.11 -15.83 -6.04
CA VAL A 151 -19.10 -15.61 -7.13
C VAL A 151 -19.17 -16.80 -8.08
N GLY A 152 -18.14 -17.64 -8.10
CA GLY A 152 -18.05 -18.76 -9.04
C GLY A 152 -17.76 -18.33 -10.48
N GLY A 153 -17.18 -17.13 -10.69
CA GLY A 153 -16.86 -16.58 -12.00
C GLY A 153 -16.10 -15.28 -11.91
N TYR A 154 -15.84 -14.63 -13.04
CA TYR A 154 -15.11 -13.37 -13.09
C TYR A 154 -15.69 -12.29 -12.17
N PHE A 155 -14.82 -11.66 -11.40
CA PHE A 155 -15.12 -10.48 -10.59
C PHE A 155 -14.20 -9.30 -10.99
N PRO A 156 -14.73 -8.05 -11.07
CA PRO A 156 -13.95 -6.89 -11.50
C PRO A 156 -12.67 -6.72 -10.70
N GLY A 157 -11.55 -6.45 -11.37
CA GLY A 157 -10.22 -6.35 -10.77
C GLY A 157 -9.41 -7.65 -10.76
N LEU A 158 -10.01 -8.80 -11.13
CA LEU A 158 -9.31 -10.08 -11.07
C LEU A 158 -8.07 -10.14 -11.95
N TYR A 159 -8.16 -9.72 -13.22
CA TYR A 159 -7.06 -9.91 -14.17
C TYR A 159 -5.82 -9.12 -13.78
N THR A 160 -5.97 -7.86 -13.47
CA THR A 160 -4.85 -7.01 -13.08
C THR A 160 -4.32 -7.34 -11.68
N SER A 161 -5.16 -7.90 -10.79
CA SER A 161 -4.75 -8.33 -9.45
C SER A 161 -3.73 -9.47 -9.46
N PHE A 162 -3.66 -10.28 -10.52
CA PHE A 162 -2.65 -11.33 -10.65
C PHE A 162 -1.21 -10.81 -10.56
N ALA A 163 -0.94 -9.60 -11.06
CA ALA A 163 0.36 -8.98 -10.90
C ALA A 163 0.74 -8.76 -9.42
N GLY A 164 -0.25 -8.58 -8.56
CA GLY A 164 -0.05 -8.40 -7.12
C GLY A 164 0.54 -9.62 -6.42
N TRP A 165 0.29 -10.83 -6.92
CA TRP A 165 0.91 -12.07 -6.42
C TRP A 165 2.43 -12.13 -6.64
N ILE A 166 2.93 -11.39 -7.62
CA ILE A 166 4.36 -11.33 -7.93
C ILE A 166 4.96 -10.05 -7.31
N LEU A 167 4.37 -8.90 -7.63
CA LEU A 167 4.92 -7.60 -7.24
C LEU A 167 4.82 -7.34 -5.74
N GLY A 168 3.73 -7.77 -5.09
CA GLY A 168 3.54 -7.60 -3.65
C GLY A 168 4.65 -8.27 -2.83
N PRO A 169 4.87 -9.59 -2.94
CA PRO A 169 5.95 -10.27 -2.22
C PRO A 169 7.34 -9.72 -2.53
N ILE A 170 7.64 -9.38 -3.79
CA ILE A 170 8.92 -8.80 -4.17
C ILE A 170 9.12 -7.44 -3.48
N LEU A 171 8.11 -6.57 -3.52
CA LEU A 171 8.16 -5.25 -2.90
C LEU A 171 8.34 -5.36 -1.37
N LEU A 172 7.51 -6.18 -0.71
CA LEU A 172 7.58 -6.39 0.73
C LEU A 172 8.94 -6.97 1.16
N LYS A 173 9.46 -7.94 0.42
CA LYS A 173 10.80 -8.49 0.68
C LYS A 173 11.87 -7.41 0.58
N ARG A 174 11.84 -6.57 -0.47
CA ARG A 174 12.84 -5.50 -0.65
C ARG A 174 12.74 -4.42 0.43
N LEU A 175 11.53 -4.11 0.89
CA LEU A 175 11.31 -3.19 2.00
C LEU A 175 11.82 -3.74 3.33
N TRP A 176 11.76 -5.07 3.51
CA TRP A 176 12.19 -5.73 4.75
C TRP A 176 13.68 -5.99 4.81
N THR A 177 14.33 -6.21 3.66
CA THR A 177 15.73 -6.62 3.60
C THR A 177 16.66 -5.45 3.98
N ARG A 178 17.37 -5.64 5.09
CA ARG A 178 18.52 -4.84 5.46
C ARG A 178 19.77 -5.54 4.91
N GLU A 179 20.57 -4.88 4.11
CA GLU A 179 21.92 -5.40 3.86
C GLU A 179 22.78 -5.03 5.06
N SER A 180 23.30 -6.05 5.75
CA SER A 180 24.46 -5.87 6.60
C SER A 180 25.53 -5.18 5.77
N VAL A 181 25.95 -3.98 6.19
CA VAL A 181 27.17 -3.36 5.67
C VAL A 181 28.27 -4.36 5.98
N THR A 182 28.66 -5.16 5.00
CA THR A 182 29.89 -5.92 5.05
C THR A 182 30.96 -4.82 5.12
N ARG A 183 31.48 -4.53 6.34
CA ARG A 183 32.69 -3.78 6.51
C ARG A 183 33.73 -4.53 5.68
N ALA A 184 34.03 -4.01 4.50
CA ALA A 184 35.24 -4.39 3.81
C ALA A 184 36.35 -4.14 4.82
N SER A 185 36.84 -5.22 5.40
CA SER A 185 38.06 -5.22 6.17
C SER A 185 39.11 -4.58 5.26
N SER A 186 39.43 -3.31 5.50
CA SER A 186 40.64 -2.69 4.99
C SER A 186 41.76 -3.45 5.65
N ALA A 187 42.24 -4.50 4.99
CA ALA A 187 43.55 -5.06 5.30
C ALA A 187 44.57 -3.97 4.97
N PRO A 188 45.39 -3.54 5.94
CA PRO A 188 46.54 -2.70 5.61
C PRO A 188 47.53 -3.55 4.81
N LEU A 189 48.02 -2.97 3.70
CA LEU A 189 49.21 -3.42 2.98
C LEU A 189 50.46 -3.21 3.82
#